data_753b65d20a9bc29f0fb35d33aca358c2
#
_entry.id   753b65d20a9bc29f0fb35d33aca358c2
#
_cell.length_a   1.000
_cell.length_b   1.000
_cell.length_c   1.000
_cell.angle_alpha   90.00
_cell.angle_beta   90.00
_cell.angle_gamma   90.00
#
_symmetry.space_group_name_H-M   'P 1'
#
loop_
_entity.id
_entity.type
_entity.pdbx_description
1 polymer ?
#
loop_
_entity_poly.entity_id
_entity_poly.type
_entity_poly.pdbx_seq_one_letter_code
_entity_poly.pdbx_strand_id
1 'polypeptide(L)'
;FGEKLSLIPVASPDYIREAGEPDTPQSLVNFRCINRCFPDGEKYRWEFIGPSGELSEVAVKGDLVVDADSAMIQAAESGLGIAFVYQSLVTQQLSAGSLVHLLPGYRYPADHFCVYYPSRKHTPAPLRAFIAWVMAQNKNILGQQTARHRSRPED
;
A
#
# COMPACT_ATOMS: atom_id res chain seq x y z
N PHE A 1 -4.78 9.52 -11.26
CA PHE A 1 -3.59 10.37 -11.33
C PHE A 1 -2.60 9.97 -10.23
N GLY A 2 -1.34 10.43 -10.32
CA GLY A 2 -0.27 10.06 -9.38
C GLY A 2 0.35 8.69 -9.66
N GLU A 3 1.20 8.23 -8.75
CA GLU A 3 1.77 6.89 -8.79
C GLU A 3 0.73 5.83 -8.50
N LYS A 4 0.96 4.61 -9.00
CA LYS A 4 0.13 3.48 -8.61
C LYS A 4 0.23 3.29 -7.09
N LEU A 5 -0.92 3.19 -6.45
CA LEU A 5 -0.98 2.86 -5.04
C LEU A 5 -0.56 1.40 -4.89
N SER A 6 0.47 1.15 -4.11
CA SER A 6 0.92 -0.20 -3.78
C SER A 6 0.76 -0.39 -2.27
N LEU A 7 -0.10 -1.33 -1.87
CA LEU A 7 -0.15 -1.83 -0.50
C LEU A 7 0.86 -2.96 -0.36
N ILE A 8 1.63 -2.93 0.72
CA ILE A 8 2.62 -3.94 1.04
C ILE A 8 2.48 -4.41 2.49
N PRO A 9 2.69 -5.70 2.77
CA PRO A 9 2.80 -6.18 4.14
C PRO A 9 4.17 -5.83 4.70
N VAL A 10 4.19 -5.26 5.90
CA VAL A 10 5.41 -4.85 6.61
C VAL A 10 5.36 -5.28 8.07
N ALA A 11 6.52 -5.57 8.65
CA ALA A 11 6.67 -5.83 10.07
C ALA A 11 8.04 -5.35 10.56
N SER A 12 8.21 -5.19 11.87
CA SER A 12 9.52 -4.91 12.45
C SER A 12 10.44 -6.15 12.37
N PRO A 13 11.77 -5.94 12.28
CA PRO A 13 12.74 -7.05 12.34
C PRO A 13 12.62 -7.89 13.60
N ASP A 14 12.27 -7.27 14.73
CA ASP A 14 12.10 -7.96 16.01
C ASP A 14 10.92 -8.92 15.99
N TYR A 15 9.78 -8.48 15.42
CA TYR A 15 8.63 -9.36 15.23
C TYR A 15 8.95 -10.56 14.32
N ILE A 16 9.66 -10.32 13.20
CA ILE A 16 10.04 -11.39 12.27
C ILE A 16 10.99 -12.39 12.94
N ARG A 17 11.92 -11.92 13.78
CA ARG A 17 12.84 -12.79 14.51
C ARG A 17 12.12 -13.70 15.51
N GLU A 18 11.03 -13.22 16.11
CA GLU A 18 10.22 -13.97 17.05
C GLU A 18 9.23 -14.92 16.36
N ALA A 19 8.50 -14.43 15.35
CA ALA A 19 7.36 -15.12 14.75
C ALA A 19 7.69 -15.86 13.44
N GLY A 20 8.85 -15.59 12.85
CA GLY A 20 9.22 -16.05 11.52
C GLY A 20 8.68 -15.14 10.41
N GLU A 21 8.94 -15.51 9.17
CA GLU A 21 8.52 -14.79 7.97
C GLU A 21 7.47 -15.58 7.18
N PRO A 22 6.39 -14.96 6.70
CA PRO A 22 5.41 -15.64 5.88
C PRO A 22 5.96 -15.93 4.48
N ASP A 23 5.78 -17.16 3.99
CA ASP A 23 6.22 -17.59 2.65
C ASP A 23 5.18 -17.28 1.56
N THR A 24 3.91 -17.25 1.92
CA THR A 24 2.77 -17.02 1.02
C THR A 24 1.73 -16.12 1.69
N PRO A 25 0.86 -15.45 0.92
CA PRO A 25 -0.26 -14.71 1.49
C PRO A 25 -1.15 -15.57 2.40
N GLN A 26 -1.37 -16.82 2.06
CA GLN A 26 -2.20 -17.75 2.83
C GLN A 26 -1.61 -18.05 4.20
N SER A 27 -0.28 -18.06 4.33
CA SER A 27 0.39 -18.29 5.62
C SER A 27 0.18 -17.16 6.63
N LEU A 28 -0.24 -15.96 6.18
CA LEU A 28 -0.55 -14.81 7.04
C LEU A 28 -1.63 -15.11 8.10
N VAL A 29 -2.47 -16.11 7.91
CA VAL A 29 -3.47 -16.55 8.91
C VAL A 29 -2.83 -17.07 10.20
N ASN A 30 -1.54 -17.43 10.17
CA ASN A 30 -0.79 -17.93 11.31
C ASN A 30 -0.01 -16.82 12.04
N PHE A 31 -0.04 -15.60 11.53
CA PHE A 31 0.67 -14.44 12.10
C PHE A 31 -0.32 -13.46 12.73
N ARG A 32 0.18 -12.67 13.69
CA ARG A 32 -0.58 -11.54 14.22
C ARG A 32 -0.56 -10.43 13.16
N CYS A 33 -1.73 -10.06 12.66
CA CYS A 33 -1.88 -8.99 11.71
C CYS A 33 -2.64 -7.82 12.33
N ILE A 34 -2.27 -6.61 11.93
CA ILE A 34 -2.95 -5.38 12.35
C ILE A 34 -4.07 -5.14 11.35
N ASN A 35 -5.31 -5.25 11.80
CA ASN A 35 -6.47 -5.10 10.96
C ASN A 35 -6.85 -3.63 10.74
N ARG A 36 -7.26 -3.31 9.53
CA ARG A 36 -7.95 -2.06 9.22
C ARG A 36 -9.46 -2.26 9.34
N CYS A 37 -10.13 -1.33 9.98
CA CYS A 37 -11.59 -1.29 10.05
C CYS A 37 -12.12 -0.12 9.21
N PHE A 38 -13.17 -0.39 8.44
CA PHE A 38 -13.95 0.65 7.77
C PHE A 38 -14.98 1.28 8.72
N PRO A 39 -15.55 2.46 8.39
CA PRO A 39 -16.57 3.11 9.22
C PRO A 39 -17.83 2.26 9.46
N ASP A 40 -18.12 1.30 8.60
CA ASP A 40 -19.21 0.33 8.73
C ASP A 40 -18.88 -0.85 9.66
N GLY A 41 -17.64 -0.93 10.16
CA GLY A 41 -17.15 -1.98 11.04
C GLY A 41 -16.59 -3.21 10.32
N GLU A 42 -16.64 -3.25 8.99
CA GLU A 42 -16.05 -4.35 8.24
C GLU A 42 -14.53 -4.29 8.27
N LYS A 43 -13.89 -5.47 8.41
CA LYS A 43 -12.44 -5.61 8.34
C LYS A 43 -12.00 -5.69 6.88
N TYR A 44 -10.94 -4.96 6.56
CA TYR A 44 -10.35 -5.02 5.22
C TYR A 44 -9.73 -6.40 4.97
N ARG A 45 -10.09 -7.03 3.86
CA ARG A 45 -9.46 -8.27 3.40
C ARG A 45 -8.24 -7.95 2.55
N TRP A 46 -7.16 -8.67 2.81
CA TRP A 46 -5.91 -8.41 2.12
C TRP A 46 -5.89 -9.15 0.79
N GLU A 47 -5.71 -8.41 -0.29
CA GLU A 47 -5.70 -8.94 -1.65
C GLU A 47 -4.29 -8.94 -2.21
N PHE A 48 -3.92 -10.04 -2.87
CA PHE A 48 -2.61 -10.23 -3.45
C PHE A 48 -2.72 -10.78 -4.86
N ILE A 49 -1.84 -10.30 -5.76
CA ILE A 49 -1.61 -10.87 -7.08
C ILE A 49 -0.26 -11.59 -7.00
N GLY A 50 -0.28 -12.89 -7.21
CA GLY A 50 0.91 -13.72 -7.24
C GLY A 50 1.75 -13.58 -8.50
N PRO A 51 2.92 -14.23 -8.56
CA PRO A 51 3.85 -14.13 -9.67
C PRO A 51 3.26 -14.58 -11.01
N SER A 52 2.35 -15.55 -11.01
CA SER A 52 1.65 -16.03 -12.21
C SER A 52 0.37 -15.25 -12.54
N GLY A 53 0.06 -14.20 -11.77
CA GLY A 53 -1.10 -13.34 -11.99
C GLY A 53 -2.37 -13.82 -11.29
N GLU A 54 -2.29 -14.85 -10.47
CA GLU A 54 -3.41 -15.34 -9.66
C GLU A 54 -3.77 -14.34 -8.56
N LEU A 55 -5.05 -14.06 -8.43
CA LEU A 55 -5.60 -13.25 -7.35
C LEU A 55 -5.89 -14.13 -6.13
N SER A 56 -5.44 -13.72 -4.98
CA SER A 56 -5.76 -14.36 -3.70
C SER A 56 -6.22 -13.32 -2.68
N GLU A 57 -7.21 -13.69 -1.88
CA GLU A 57 -7.77 -12.87 -0.81
C GLU A 57 -7.55 -13.59 0.52
N VAL A 58 -7.05 -12.86 1.51
CA VAL A 58 -6.74 -13.42 2.83
C VAL A 58 -7.48 -12.65 3.91
N ALA A 59 -8.29 -13.36 4.68
CA ALA A 59 -8.88 -12.85 5.91
C ALA A 59 -7.86 -13.05 7.05
N VAL A 60 -7.09 -12.01 7.34
CA VAL A 60 -6.05 -12.07 8.37
C VAL A 60 -6.63 -12.04 9.78
N LYS A 61 -5.87 -12.59 10.72
CA LYS A 61 -6.22 -12.61 12.14
C LYS A 61 -5.39 -11.59 12.93
N GLY A 62 -5.98 -11.03 13.96
CA GLY A 62 -5.32 -10.11 14.89
C GLY A 62 -6.35 -9.35 15.71
N ASP A 63 -6.00 -9.08 16.97
CA ASP A 63 -6.89 -8.41 17.92
C ASP A 63 -6.79 -6.89 17.81
N LEU A 64 -5.67 -6.39 17.25
CA LEU A 64 -5.49 -4.96 17.03
C LEU A 64 -6.22 -4.53 15.75
N VAL A 65 -7.16 -3.63 15.91
CA VAL A 65 -7.95 -3.02 14.83
C VAL A 65 -7.78 -1.51 14.90
N VAL A 66 -7.37 -0.90 13.80
CA VAL A 66 -7.15 0.55 13.70
C VAL A 66 -7.76 1.10 12.40
N ASP A 67 -8.03 2.40 12.39
CA ASP A 67 -8.62 3.12 11.25
C ASP A 67 -7.64 4.08 10.56
N ALA A 68 -6.45 4.28 11.14
CA ALA A 68 -5.45 5.23 10.64
C ALA A 68 -4.14 4.53 10.23
N ASP A 69 -3.60 4.90 9.06
CA ASP A 69 -2.32 4.38 8.56
C ASP A 69 -1.16 4.64 9.52
N SER A 70 -1.12 5.83 10.15
CA SER A 70 -0.07 6.17 11.12
C SER A 70 -0.07 5.24 12.34
N ALA A 71 -1.26 4.86 12.84
CA ALA A 71 -1.39 3.92 13.94
C ALA A 71 -0.96 2.50 13.53
N MET A 72 -1.29 2.08 12.29
CA MET A 72 -0.84 0.80 11.74
C MET A 72 0.69 0.73 11.66
N ILE A 73 1.33 1.79 11.16
CA ILE A 73 2.78 1.87 11.00
C ILE A 73 3.47 1.82 12.37
N GLN A 74 3.01 2.63 13.33
CA GLN A 74 3.56 2.63 14.69
C GLN A 74 3.41 1.27 15.38
N ALA A 75 2.26 0.61 15.22
CA ALA A 75 2.03 -0.71 15.78
C ALA A 75 2.97 -1.75 15.18
N ALA A 76 3.21 -1.71 13.86
CA ALA A 76 4.16 -2.60 13.20
C ALA A 76 5.60 -2.35 13.64
N GLU A 77 6.04 -1.08 13.74
CA GLU A 77 7.37 -0.72 14.26
C GLU A 77 7.56 -1.18 15.71
N SER A 78 6.49 -1.16 16.51
CA SER A 78 6.50 -1.64 17.91
C SER A 78 6.42 -3.17 18.04
N GLY A 79 6.46 -3.92 16.94
CA GLY A 79 6.45 -5.40 16.97
C GLY A 79 5.10 -6.03 17.29
N LEU A 80 3.99 -5.30 17.16
CA LEU A 80 2.67 -5.81 17.48
C LEU A 80 2.10 -6.77 16.42
N GLY A 81 2.69 -6.78 15.21
CA GLY A 81 2.26 -7.68 14.14
C GLY A 81 2.61 -7.16 12.75
N ILE A 82 2.05 -7.81 11.74
CA ILE A 82 2.19 -7.45 10.33
C ILE A 82 1.12 -6.42 9.97
N ALA A 83 1.52 -5.28 9.40
CA ALA A 83 0.64 -4.25 8.89
C ALA A 83 0.59 -4.29 7.35
N PHE A 84 -0.54 -3.95 6.75
CA PHE A 84 -0.72 -3.84 5.30
C PHE A 84 -0.96 -2.36 4.98
N VAL A 85 0.07 -1.70 4.49
CA VAL A 85 0.11 -0.23 4.36
C VAL A 85 0.60 0.21 2.99
N TYR A 86 0.28 1.44 2.61
CA TYR A 86 0.81 2.02 1.38
C TYR A 86 2.33 2.16 1.46
N GLN A 87 3.01 1.62 0.46
CA GLN A 87 4.48 1.65 0.38
C GLN A 87 5.04 3.06 0.47
N SER A 88 4.36 4.04 -0.11
CA SER A 88 4.77 5.45 -0.07
C SER A 88 4.81 6.04 1.35
N LEU A 89 4.03 5.49 2.29
CA LEU A 89 3.98 5.97 3.68
C LEU A 89 5.10 5.39 4.55
N VAL A 90 5.75 4.31 4.14
CA VAL A 90 6.77 3.61 4.93
C VAL A 90 8.16 3.62 4.29
N THR A 91 8.39 4.49 3.30
CA THR A 91 9.67 4.58 2.59
C THR A 91 10.83 4.88 3.53
N GLN A 92 10.63 5.75 4.53
CA GLN A 92 11.65 6.08 5.53
C GLN A 92 11.95 4.88 6.44
N GLN A 93 10.93 4.20 6.93
CA GLN A 93 11.04 3.04 7.79
C GLN A 93 11.75 1.86 7.10
N LEU A 94 11.41 1.62 5.83
CA LEU A 94 12.09 0.61 5.02
C LEU A 94 13.56 0.97 4.80
N SER A 95 13.87 2.24 4.52
CA SER A 95 15.25 2.70 4.34
C SER A 95 16.07 2.67 5.62
N ALA A 96 15.44 2.96 6.75
CA ALA A 96 16.05 2.90 8.09
C ALA A 96 16.16 1.48 8.64
N GLY A 97 15.46 0.51 8.04
CA GLY A 97 15.41 -0.88 8.51
C GLY A 97 14.55 -1.09 9.76
N SER A 98 13.73 -0.11 10.18
CA SER A 98 12.78 -0.28 11.29
C SER A 98 11.56 -1.11 10.87
N LEU A 99 11.26 -1.17 9.56
CA LEU A 99 10.30 -2.08 8.97
C LEU A 99 10.94 -2.85 7.82
N VAL A 100 10.46 -4.08 7.59
CA VAL A 100 10.85 -4.97 6.49
C VAL A 100 9.61 -5.23 5.62
N HIS A 101 9.78 -5.18 4.30
CA HIS A 101 8.76 -5.55 3.33
C HIS A 101 8.69 -7.08 3.22
N LEU A 102 7.55 -7.65 3.54
CA LEU A 102 7.27 -9.09 3.47
C LEU A 102 6.62 -9.46 2.14
N LEU A 103 6.77 -10.69 1.70
CA LEU A 103 6.15 -11.22 0.47
C LEU A 103 6.47 -10.38 -0.78
N PRO A 104 7.73 -10.04 -1.08
CA PRO A 104 8.08 -9.12 -2.17
C PRO A 104 7.71 -9.64 -3.57
N GLY A 105 7.47 -10.96 -3.71
CA GLY A 105 7.00 -11.58 -4.96
C GLY A 105 5.50 -11.37 -5.23
N TYR A 106 4.75 -10.84 -4.28
CA TYR A 106 3.32 -10.61 -4.39
C TYR A 106 3.01 -9.13 -4.50
N ARG A 107 2.02 -8.79 -5.33
CA ARG A 107 1.60 -7.40 -5.56
C ARG A 107 0.16 -7.21 -5.09
N TYR A 108 -0.17 -6.02 -4.63
CA TYR A 108 -1.54 -5.60 -4.43
C TYR A 108 -2.16 -5.19 -5.78
N PRO A 109 -3.42 -5.54 -6.07
CA PRO A 109 -4.12 -5.00 -7.23
C PRO A 109 -4.27 -3.49 -7.06
N ALA A 110 -3.33 -2.75 -7.66
CA ALA A 110 -3.17 -1.33 -7.41
C ALA A 110 -4.09 -0.50 -8.32
N ASP A 111 -4.80 0.43 -7.72
CA ASP A 111 -5.51 1.48 -8.41
C ASP A 111 -4.75 2.81 -8.38
N HIS A 112 -5.13 3.70 -9.28
CA HIS A 112 -4.66 5.07 -9.28
C HIS A 112 -5.64 5.97 -8.52
N PHE A 113 -5.15 7.05 -7.93
CA PHE A 113 -6.04 8.09 -7.45
C PHE A 113 -6.91 8.63 -8.59
N CYS A 114 -8.21 8.73 -8.33
CA CYS A 114 -9.17 9.27 -9.28
C CYS A 114 -9.79 10.55 -8.73
N VAL A 115 -10.05 11.52 -9.62
CA VAL A 115 -10.91 12.66 -9.29
C VAL A 115 -12.32 12.30 -9.70
N TYR A 116 -13.21 12.16 -8.71
CA TYR A 116 -14.62 11.94 -8.95
C TYR A 116 -15.40 13.25 -8.87
N TYR A 117 -16.30 13.50 -9.84
CA TYR A 117 -17.21 14.62 -9.83
C TYR A 117 -18.57 14.24 -10.49
N PRO A 118 -19.70 14.77 -9.96
CA PRO A 118 -21.04 14.19 -10.22
C PRO A 118 -21.56 14.38 -11.65
N SER A 119 -21.06 15.34 -12.42
CA SER A 119 -21.58 15.60 -13.77
C SER A 119 -20.54 16.21 -14.70
N ARG A 120 -20.48 15.70 -15.94
CA ARG A 120 -19.67 16.26 -17.01
C ARG A 120 -20.37 17.40 -17.76
N LYS A 121 -21.71 17.51 -17.68
CA LYS A 121 -22.50 18.42 -18.51
C LYS A 121 -22.45 19.88 -18.05
N HIS A 122 -22.21 20.15 -16.76
CA HIS A 122 -22.22 21.51 -16.20
C HIS A 122 -21.04 21.68 -15.23
N THR A 123 -19.81 21.33 -15.66
CA THR A 123 -18.61 21.50 -14.81
C THR A 123 -18.27 22.99 -14.69
N PRO A 124 -18.32 23.59 -13.49
CA PRO A 124 -17.94 24.99 -13.27
C PRO A 124 -16.51 25.29 -13.75
N ALA A 125 -16.28 26.52 -14.20
CA ALA A 125 -14.96 26.91 -14.73
C ALA A 125 -13.80 26.66 -13.74
N PRO A 126 -13.92 26.95 -12.43
CA PRO A 126 -12.89 26.61 -11.44
C PRO A 126 -12.59 25.11 -11.37
N LEU A 127 -13.61 24.26 -11.42
CA LEU A 127 -13.42 22.81 -11.36
C LEU A 127 -12.74 22.29 -12.65
N ARG A 128 -13.07 22.84 -13.82
CA ARG A 128 -12.37 22.52 -15.06
C ARG A 128 -10.88 22.90 -14.99
N ALA A 129 -10.57 24.10 -14.47
CA ALA A 129 -9.20 24.54 -14.29
C ALA A 129 -8.43 23.63 -13.32
N PHE A 130 -9.04 23.24 -12.21
CA PHE A 130 -8.45 22.29 -11.24
C PHE A 130 -8.18 20.93 -11.89
N ILE A 131 -9.14 20.34 -12.60
CA ILE A 131 -8.97 19.06 -13.29
C ILE A 131 -7.84 19.16 -14.33
N ALA A 132 -7.80 20.23 -15.13
CA ALA A 132 -6.75 20.44 -16.11
C ALA A 132 -5.36 20.55 -15.46
N TRP A 133 -5.26 21.25 -14.32
CA TRP A 133 -4.04 21.37 -13.55
C TRP A 133 -3.57 20.00 -12.99
N VAL A 134 -4.48 19.22 -12.37
CA VAL A 134 -4.18 17.86 -11.87
C VAL A 134 -3.67 16.96 -13.00
N MET A 135 -4.31 17.00 -14.16
CA MET A 135 -3.89 16.20 -15.33
C MET A 135 -2.51 16.62 -15.86
N ALA A 136 -2.20 17.92 -15.83
CA ALA A 136 -0.89 18.43 -16.24
C ALA A 136 0.21 17.98 -15.25
N GLN A 137 -0.05 18.04 -13.93
CA GLN A 137 0.89 17.53 -12.94
C GLN A 137 1.14 16.03 -13.07
N ASN A 138 0.11 15.25 -13.38
CA ASN A 138 0.26 13.82 -13.60
C ASN A 138 1.23 13.47 -14.74
N LYS A 139 1.17 14.20 -15.85
CA LYS A 139 2.12 14.03 -16.97
C LYS A 139 3.56 14.30 -16.55
N ASN A 140 3.78 15.32 -15.70
CA ASN A 140 5.11 15.67 -15.21
C ASN A 140 5.67 14.59 -14.27
N ILE A 141 4.84 14.04 -13.37
CA ILE A 141 5.22 12.96 -12.45
C ILE A 141 5.61 11.70 -13.23
N LEU A 142 4.77 11.27 -14.18
CA LEU A 142 5.04 10.10 -15.01
C LEU A 142 6.27 10.27 -15.91
N GLY A 143 6.49 11.49 -16.44
CA GLY A 143 7.68 11.80 -17.24
C GLY A 143 8.98 11.73 -16.45
N GLN A 144 8.99 12.18 -15.20
CA GLN A 144 10.16 12.10 -14.33
C GLN A 144 10.50 10.67 -13.91
N GLN A 145 9.52 9.80 -13.75
CA GLN A 145 9.73 8.39 -13.42
C GLN A 145 10.36 7.61 -14.57
N THR A 146 9.90 7.87 -15.79
CA THR A 146 10.48 7.25 -16.99
C THR A 146 11.94 7.67 -17.19
N ALA A 147 12.29 8.90 -16.82
CA ALA A 147 13.68 9.38 -16.88
C ALA A 147 14.55 8.73 -15.79
N ARG A 148 14.05 8.55 -14.56
CA ARG A 148 14.78 7.90 -13.48
C ARG A 148 15.02 6.40 -13.70
N HIS A 149 14.11 5.73 -14.41
CA HIS A 149 14.25 4.29 -14.72
C HIS A 149 15.28 4.05 -15.83
N ARG A 150 15.49 5.04 -16.74
CA ARG A 150 16.50 4.98 -17.81
C ARG A 150 17.94 5.28 -17.34
N SER A 151 18.10 5.89 -16.19
CA SER A 151 19.40 6.30 -15.64
C SER A 151 19.99 5.35 -14.60
N ARG A 152 19.42 4.15 -14.43
CA ARG A 152 20.00 3.11 -13.59
C ARG A 152 20.91 2.24 -14.48
N PRO A 153 22.25 2.28 -14.34
CA PRO A 153 23.12 1.37 -15.06
C PRO A 153 22.82 -0.05 -14.56
N GLU A 154 22.73 -0.96 -15.52
CA GLU A 154 22.77 -2.39 -15.24
C GLU A 154 24.21 -2.72 -14.81
N ASP A 155 24.40 -3.00 -13.54
CA ASP A 155 25.57 -3.69 -12.98
C ASP A 155 25.13 -5.04 -12.43
#